data_1317ea5216fd18c736737d9110eddb7a
#
_entry.id   1317ea5216fd18c736737d9110eddb7a
#
_cell.length_a   1.000
_cell.length_b   1.000
_cell.length_c   1.000
_cell.angle_alpha   90.00
_cell.angle_beta   90.00
_cell.angle_gamma   90.00
#
_symmetry.space_group_name_H-M   'P 1'
#
loop_
_entity.id
_entity.type
_entity.pdbx_description
1 polymer ?
#
loop_
_entity_poly.entity_id
_entity_poly.type
_entity_poly.pdbx_seq_one_letter_code
_entity_poly.pdbx_strand_id
1 'polypeptide(L)'
;MGEGDVSRVAVVDDHELVALAMQGLLAGAGGLRFVRHEPTVSRLVSRACDVELVLLDLSLRDDSSPGENVAAIRRWGAHVLVLTSGEDPFLVRAASRSDVCGIVRKSAPSPALLAAIAAAAHGEHVATTEWASALDTDPLLDAAPLTERERQVLGLYASGLGARDVAAQLFISENTVNDHLRRIRAVYQLVGRPAATKVELYQRGVEDGYVPRPRRG
;
A
#
# COMPACT_ATOMS: atom_id res chain seq x y z
N MET A 1 14.89 9.36 37.99
CA MET A 1 14.64 9.66 36.55
C MET A 1 14.66 8.31 35.86
N GLY A 2 13.47 7.76 35.62
CA GLY A 2 13.37 6.47 34.93
C GLY A 2 13.91 6.59 33.52
N GLU A 3 14.65 5.58 33.05
CA GLU A 3 14.94 5.40 31.64
C GLU A 3 13.59 5.32 30.92
N GLY A 4 13.18 6.44 30.30
CA GLY A 4 11.99 6.45 29.47
C GLY A 4 12.16 5.38 28.39
N ASP A 5 11.16 4.54 28.26
CA ASP A 5 11.11 3.46 27.26
C ASP A 5 11.37 4.06 25.88
N VAL A 6 12.56 3.80 25.31
CA VAL A 6 12.99 4.33 24.01
C VAL A 6 12.45 3.43 22.92
N SER A 7 11.43 3.89 22.22
CA SER A 7 10.83 3.15 21.13
C SER A 7 11.76 3.05 19.93
N ARG A 8 12.00 1.85 19.45
CA ARG A 8 12.88 1.53 18.34
C ARG A 8 12.10 1.55 17.03
N VAL A 9 12.64 2.28 16.05
CA VAL A 9 11.97 2.55 14.77
C VAL A 9 12.81 2.04 13.61
N ALA A 10 12.19 1.27 12.72
CA ALA A 10 12.76 0.92 11.42
C ALA A 10 12.07 1.70 10.30
N VAL A 11 12.78 1.87 9.19
CA VAL A 11 12.24 2.49 7.96
C VAL A 11 12.30 1.48 6.83
N VAL A 12 11.20 1.35 6.09
CA VAL A 12 11.14 0.61 4.82
C VAL A 12 10.82 1.60 3.71
N ASP A 13 11.81 1.87 2.88
CA ASP A 13 11.74 2.81 1.76
C ASP A 13 12.83 2.44 0.75
N ASP A 14 12.57 2.46 -0.53
CA ASP A 14 13.57 2.17 -1.57
C ASP A 14 14.50 3.36 -1.87
N HIS A 15 14.25 4.52 -1.21
CA HIS A 15 15.09 5.70 -1.31
C HIS A 15 15.95 5.89 -0.04
N GLU A 16 17.25 5.65 -0.15
CA GLU A 16 18.21 5.80 0.95
C GLU A 16 18.19 7.21 1.58
N LEU A 17 17.93 8.25 0.77
CA LEU A 17 17.86 9.63 1.24
C LEU A 17 16.75 9.84 2.28
N VAL A 18 15.60 9.16 2.12
CA VAL A 18 14.50 9.20 3.10
C VAL A 18 14.93 8.57 4.42
N ALA A 19 15.64 7.45 4.36
CA ALA A 19 16.16 6.79 5.55
C ALA A 19 17.16 7.68 6.31
N LEU A 20 18.08 8.35 5.61
CA LEU A 20 19.02 9.29 6.20
C LEU A 20 18.31 10.50 6.84
N ALA A 21 17.27 11.03 6.18
CA ALA A 21 16.47 12.11 6.74
C ALA A 21 15.74 11.67 8.02
N MET A 22 15.13 10.46 8.04
CA MET A 22 14.47 9.91 9.22
C MET A 22 15.47 9.65 10.36
N GLN A 23 16.64 9.11 10.06
CA GLN A 23 17.71 8.93 11.05
C GLN A 23 18.09 10.26 11.72
N GLY A 24 18.31 11.30 10.92
CA GLY A 24 18.63 12.65 11.45
C GLY A 24 17.49 13.23 12.28
N LEU A 25 16.24 13.06 11.83
CA LEU A 25 15.06 13.55 12.52
C LEU A 25 14.86 12.87 13.89
N LEU A 26 14.98 11.54 13.93
CA LEU A 26 14.80 10.73 15.13
C LEU A 26 15.95 10.90 16.14
N ALA A 27 17.17 11.19 15.68
CA ALA A 27 18.31 11.45 16.57
C ALA A 27 18.12 12.66 17.48
N GLY A 28 17.30 13.64 17.06
CA GLY A 28 16.95 14.83 17.86
C GLY A 28 15.71 14.65 18.74
N ALA A 29 15.02 13.50 18.65
CA ALA A 29 13.77 13.25 19.34
C ALA A 29 13.98 12.38 20.59
N GLY A 30 13.69 12.90 21.77
CA GLY A 30 13.68 12.10 23.00
C GLY A 30 12.66 10.96 22.91
N GLY A 31 13.03 9.75 23.37
CA GLY A 31 12.12 8.60 23.42
C GLY A 31 11.97 7.81 22.10
N LEU A 32 12.63 8.20 21.01
CA LEU A 32 12.64 7.49 19.75
C LEU A 32 14.08 7.16 19.30
N ARG A 33 14.28 5.97 18.73
CA ARG A 33 15.58 5.55 18.22
C ARG A 33 15.46 4.89 16.86
N PHE A 34 16.12 5.44 15.85
CA PHE A 34 16.32 4.78 14.58
C PHE A 34 17.20 3.53 14.75
N VAL A 35 16.74 2.39 14.26
CA VAL A 35 17.45 1.12 14.35
C VAL A 35 18.02 0.72 13.00
N ARG A 36 17.21 0.73 11.96
CA ARG A 36 17.61 0.28 10.63
C ARG A 36 16.73 0.84 9.52
N HIS A 37 17.28 0.72 8.33
CA HIS A 37 16.59 0.91 7.06
C HIS A 37 16.68 -0.37 6.22
N GLU A 38 15.60 -0.73 5.56
CA GLU A 38 15.56 -1.81 4.56
C GLU A 38 14.79 -1.32 3.32
N PRO A 39 15.23 -1.70 2.11
CA PRO A 39 14.55 -1.25 0.89
C PRO A 39 13.24 -2.00 0.61
N THR A 40 12.97 -3.12 1.27
CA THR A 40 11.77 -3.94 1.11
C THR A 40 11.32 -4.55 2.43
N VAL A 41 10.02 -4.84 2.53
CA VAL A 41 9.45 -5.51 3.71
C VAL A 41 9.99 -6.93 3.85
N SER A 42 10.19 -7.66 2.75
CA SER A 42 10.73 -9.01 2.80
C SER A 42 12.12 -9.08 3.45
N ARG A 43 12.98 -8.08 3.21
CA ARG A 43 14.30 -7.98 3.87
C ARG A 43 14.16 -7.65 5.34
N LEU A 44 13.24 -6.78 5.71
CA LEU A 44 13.00 -6.44 7.11
C LEU A 44 12.59 -7.68 7.91
N VAL A 45 11.53 -8.37 7.47
CA VAL A 45 10.94 -9.49 8.20
C VAL A 45 11.76 -10.79 8.16
N SER A 46 12.81 -10.84 7.34
CA SER A 46 13.78 -11.95 7.36
C SER A 46 14.63 -12.01 8.62
N ARG A 47 14.59 -10.97 9.45
CA ARG A 47 15.30 -10.85 10.73
C ARG A 47 14.33 -11.01 11.90
N ALA A 48 14.87 -11.19 13.11
CA ALA A 48 14.04 -11.14 14.33
C ALA A 48 13.48 -9.73 14.54
N CYS A 49 12.26 -9.64 15.04
CA CYS A 49 11.64 -8.36 15.37
C CYS A 49 12.33 -7.75 16.58
N ASP A 50 12.88 -6.55 16.40
CA ASP A 50 13.59 -5.79 17.41
C ASP A 50 13.21 -4.31 17.38
N VAL A 51 12.05 -3.97 16.80
CA VAL A 51 11.50 -2.62 16.73
C VAL A 51 10.03 -2.61 17.09
N GLU A 52 9.57 -1.52 17.66
CA GLU A 52 8.17 -1.30 18.03
C GLU A 52 7.38 -0.75 16.83
N LEU A 53 8.04 0.02 15.95
CA LEU A 53 7.39 0.71 14.83
C LEU A 53 8.17 0.56 13.53
N VAL A 54 7.46 0.38 12.45
CA VAL A 54 7.97 0.48 11.07
C VAL A 54 7.34 1.67 10.37
N LEU A 55 8.17 2.58 9.87
CA LEU A 55 7.77 3.61 8.93
C LEU A 55 7.81 3.02 7.53
N LEU A 56 6.64 2.85 6.90
CA LEU A 56 6.50 2.15 5.64
C LEU A 56 6.19 3.12 4.50
N ASP A 57 7.04 3.16 3.49
CA ASP A 57 6.68 3.79 2.21
C ASP A 57 5.68 2.94 1.42
N LEU A 58 4.76 3.60 0.72
CA LEU A 58 3.75 2.94 -0.10
C LEU A 58 4.23 2.59 -1.51
N SER A 59 5.27 3.24 -1.99
CA SER A 59 5.73 3.17 -3.40
C SER A 59 7.02 2.37 -3.55
N LEU A 60 7.11 1.20 -2.91
CA LEU A 60 8.27 0.31 -3.04
C LEU A 60 8.37 -0.25 -4.46
N ARG A 61 9.60 -0.35 -5.00
CA ARG A 61 9.87 -0.84 -6.36
C ARG A 61 10.04 -2.36 -6.43
N ASP A 62 9.40 -3.10 -5.54
CA ASP A 62 9.48 -4.56 -5.45
C ASP A 62 8.18 -5.27 -5.85
N ASP A 63 7.26 -4.53 -6.48
CA ASP A 63 5.94 -5.00 -6.92
C ASP A 63 5.03 -5.52 -5.77
N SER A 64 5.38 -5.26 -4.51
CA SER A 64 4.57 -5.64 -3.36
C SER A 64 3.36 -4.71 -3.17
N SER A 65 2.25 -5.26 -2.64
CA SER A 65 1.07 -4.45 -2.34
C SER A 65 1.14 -3.86 -0.92
N PRO A 66 0.60 -2.63 -0.70
CA PRO A 66 0.55 -2.03 0.64
C PRO A 66 -0.10 -2.93 1.70
N GLY A 67 -1.21 -3.59 1.35
CA GLY A 67 -1.92 -4.48 2.27
C GLY A 67 -1.10 -5.70 2.69
N GLU A 68 -0.40 -6.35 1.74
CA GLU A 68 0.49 -7.48 2.04
C GLU A 68 1.68 -7.04 2.89
N ASN A 69 2.25 -5.89 2.60
CA ASN A 69 3.35 -5.30 3.35
C ASN A 69 2.95 -5.01 4.81
N VAL A 70 1.82 -4.36 5.02
CA VAL A 70 1.28 -4.10 6.37
C VAL A 70 1.03 -5.41 7.10
N ALA A 71 0.34 -6.37 6.47
CA ALA A 71 0.05 -7.66 7.08
C ALA A 71 1.33 -8.45 7.45
N ALA A 72 2.39 -8.36 6.63
CA ALA A 72 3.68 -8.98 6.92
C ALA A 72 4.37 -8.36 8.13
N ILE A 73 4.42 -7.02 8.21
CA ILE A 73 5.02 -6.29 9.35
C ILE A 73 4.22 -6.55 10.64
N ARG A 74 2.90 -6.52 10.58
CA ARG A 74 2.04 -6.80 11.75
C ARG A 74 2.24 -8.22 12.27
N ARG A 75 2.31 -9.21 11.40
CA ARG A 75 2.62 -10.60 11.79
C ARG A 75 4.04 -10.75 12.34
N TRP A 76 4.98 -9.93 11.87
CA TRP A 76 6.34 -9.89 12.37
C TRP A 76 6.44 -9.31 13.78
N GLY A 77 5.45 -8.51 14.23
CA GLY A 77 5.29 -8.04 15.61
C GLY A 77 5.48 -6.54 15.83
N ALA A 78 5.55 -5.72 14.76
CA ALA A 78 5.69 -4.29 14.87
C ALA A 78 4.41 -3.53 14.46
N HIS A 79 4.25 -2.31 14.98
CA HIS A 79 3.26 -1.35 14.51
C HIS A 79 3.68 -0.77 13.15
N VAL A 80 2.73 -0.20 12.41
CA VAL A 80 2.98 0.39 11.09
C VAL A 80 2.44 1.81 11.03
N LEU A 81 3.31 2.76 10.75
CA LEU A 81 2.93 4.11 10.32
C LEU A 81 3.34 4.30 8.87
N VAL A 82 2.38 4.65 8.02
CA VAL A 82 2.64 4.84 6.60
C VAL A 82 3.20 6.23 6.34
N LEU A 83 4.29 6.30 5.58
CA LEU A 83 4.82 7.53 5.00
C LEU A 83 4.50 7.58 3.52
N THR A 84 3.91 8.67 3.04
CA THR A 84 3.54 8.82 1.63
C THR A 84 3.99 10.16 1.06
N SER A 85 4.43 10.19 -0.19
CA SER A 85 4.58 11.44 -0.95
C SER A 85 3.21 12.04 -1.36
N GLY A 86 2.14 11.26 -1.28
CA GLY A 86 0.78 11.68 -1.63
C GLY A 86 0.48 11.67 -3.12
N GLU A 87 1.38 11.13 -3.96
CA GLU A 87 1.22 11.11 -5.41
C GLU A 87 0.22 10.05 -5.88
N ASP A 88 -0.03 9.03 -5.06
CA ASP A 88 -0.90 7.91 -5.39
C ASP A 88 -2.06 7.71 -4.41
N PRO A 89 -3.25 8.26 -4.70
CA PRO A 89 -4.42 8.11 -3.86
C PRO A 89 -4.86 6.65 -3.66
N PHE A 90 -4.55 5.76 -4.62
CA PHE A 90 -4.95 4.35 -4.54
C PHE A 90 -4.11 3.58 -3.53
N LEU A 91 -2.79 3.84 -3.48
CA LEU A 91 -1.92 3.24 -2.47
C LEU A 91 -2.31 3.71 -1.06
N VAL A 92 -2.63 5.01 -0.91
CA VAL A 92 -3.10 5.58 0.37
C VAL A 92 -4.39 4.90 0.81
N ARG A 93 -5.34 4.69 -0.11
CA ARG A 93 -6.60 4.00 0.17
C ARG A 93 -6.40 2.52 0.51
N ALA A 94 -5.54 1.82 -0.22
CA ALA A 94 -5.20 0.43 0.08
C ALA A 94 -4.60 0.30 1.48
N ALA A 95 -3.74 1.24 1.87
CA ALA A 95 -3.15 1.30 3.20
C ALA A 95 -4.18 1.65 4.29
N SER A 96 -5.13 2.57 4.03
CA SER A 96 -6.15 2.97 5.01
C SER A 96 -7.11 1.85 5.41
N ARG A 97 -7.22 0.81 4.59
CA ARG A 97 -8.01 -0.41 4.85
C ARG A 97 -7.22 -1.48 5.61
N SER A 98 -5.94 -1.23 5.86
CA SER A 98 -5.06 -2.16 6.55
C SER A 98 -4.88 -1.76 8.02
N ASP A 99 -4.33 -2.65 8.84
CA ASP A 99 -4.06 -2.41 10.26
C ASP A 99 -2.84 -1.50 10.45
N VAL A 100 -2.99 -0.21 10.12
CA VAL A 100 -1.98 0.84 10.28
C VAL A 100 -2.35 1.79 11.41
N CYS A 101 -1.34 2.35 12.09
CA CYS A 101 -1.55 3.38 13.11
C CYS A 101 -1.90 4.74 12.51
N GLY A 102 -1.58 4.97 11.24
CA GLY A 102 -1.88 6.21 10.54
C GLY A 102 -1.17 6.32 9.21
N ILE A 103 -1.49 7.39 8.49
CA ILE A 103 -0.88 7.75 7.20
C ILE A 103 -0.44 9.20 7.28
N VAL A 104 0.85 9.45 7.06
CA VAL A 104 1.45 10.80 7.15
C VAL A 104 2.21 11.12 5.87
N ARG A 105 2.16 12.37 5.43
CA ARG A 105 2.96 12.83 4.29
C ARG A 105 4.43 12.94 4.65
N LYS A 106 5.33 12.52 3.76
CA LYS A 106 6.78 12.76 3.88
C LYS A 106 7.11 14.26 3.94
N SER A 107 6.24 15.12 3.42
CA SER A 107 6.35 16.59 3.45
C SER A 107 5.72 17.24 4.69
N ALA A 108 5.20 16.45 5.64
CA ALA A 108 4.65 17.01 6.87
C ALA A 108 5.73 17.75 7.68
N PRO A 109 5.37 18.83 8.41
CA PRO A 109 6.31 19.50 9.29
C PRO A 109 6.93 18.55 10.31
N SER A 110 8.25 18.67 10.54
CA SER A 110 9.01 17.78 11.43
C SER A 110 8.37 17.57 12.82
N PRO A 111 7.82 18.60 13.51
CA PRO A 111 7.16 18.39 14.79
C PRO A 111 5.91 17.51 14.70
N ALA A 112 5.10 17.67 13.65
CA ALA A 112 3.90 16.85 13.42
C ALA A 112 4.27 15.40 13.08
N LEU A 113 5.30 15.21 12.26
CA LEU A 113 5.83 13.89 11.92
C LEU A 113 6.37 13.16 13.16
N LEU A 114 7.15 13.84 14.00
CA LEU A 114 7.67 13.26 15.24
C LEU A 114 6.56 12.89 16.22
N ALA A 115 5.54 13.74 16.37
CA ALA A 115 4.39 13.44 17.21
C ALA A 115 3.63 12.20 16.71
N ALA A 116 3.43 12.09 15.40
CA ALA A 116 2.80 10.93 14.78
C ALA A 116 3.61 9.64 14.98
N ILE A 117 4.94 9.71 14.83
CA ILE A 117 5.85 8.57 15.03
C ILE A 117 5.81 8.13 16.51
N ALA A 118 5.85 9.07 17.45
CA ALA A 118 5.81 8.77 18.88
C ALA A 118 4.49 8.09 19.27
N ALA A 119 3.35 8.60 18.85
CA ALA A 119 2.04 7.99 19.11
C ALA A 119 1.95 6.59 18.48
N ALA A 120 2.35 6.45 17.20
CA ALA A 120 2.32 5.16 16.50
C ALA A 120 3.24 4.10 17.12
N ALA A 121 4.37 4.52 17.72
CA ALA A 121 5.29 3.60 18.40
C ALA A 121 4.65 2.94 19.64
N HIS A 122 3.66 3.59 20.25
CA HIS A 122 2.85 3.03 21.32
C HIS A 122 1.57 2.32 20.82
N GLY A 123 1.41 2.17 19.51
CA GLY A 123 0.23 1.55 18.91
C GLY A 123 -1.00 2.46 18.87
N GLU A 124 -0.84 3.75 19.13
CA GLU A 124 -1.94 4.70 19.08
C GLU A 124 -2.29 5.05 17.62
N HIS A 125 -3.58 5.26 17.37
CA HIS A 125 -4.04 5.72 16.05
C HIS A 125 -3.84 7.22 15.90
N VAL A 126 -3.20 7.60 14.79
CA VAL A 126 -2.91 8.99 14.44
C VAL A 126 -3.93 9.46 13.40
N ALA A 127 -4.89 10.29 13.84
CA ALA A 127 -5.85 10.90 12.91
C ALA A 127 -5.12 12.01 12.12
N THR A 128 -4.89 11.77 10.83
CA THR A 128 -4.31 12.74 9.90
C THR A 128 -5.34 13.15 8.84
N THR A 129 -5.13 14.32 8.26
CA THR A 129 -5.96 14.80 7.13
C THR A 129 -5.89 13.81 5.95
N GLU A 130 -4.73 13.20 5.72
CA GLU A 130 -4.51 12.20 4.67
C GLU A 130 -5.36 10.95 4.92
N TRP A 131 -5.41 10.48 6.16
CA TRP A 131 -6.24 9.33 6.52
C TRP A 131 -7.72 9.67 6.43
N ALA A 132 -8.14 10.81 6.99
CA ALA A 132 -9.52 11.27 6.89
C ALA A 132 -9.96 11.42 5.42
N SER A 133 -9.13 12.03 4.57
CA SER A 133 -9.39 12.15 3.14
C SER A 133 -9.45 10.79 2.43
N ALA A 134 -8.66 9.81 2.85
CA ALA A 134 -8.69 8.47 2.26
C ALA A 134 -9.96 7.69 2.66
N LEU A 135 -10.51 7.96 3.84
CA LEU A 135 -11.76 7.37 4.34
C LEU A 135 -13.00 8.11 3.81
N ASP A 136 -12.92 9.44 3.67
CA ASP A 136 -14.03 10.30 3.20
C ASP A 136 -14.22 10.24 1.67
N THR A 137 -13.29 9.64 0.95
CA THR A 137 -13.36 9.56 -0.49
C THR A 137 -14.46 8.60 -0.90
N ASP A 138 -15.44 9.14 -1.63
CA ASP A 138 -16.61 8.58 -2.30
C ASP A 138 -16.75 7.04 -2.23
N PRO A 139 -17.83 6.50 -1.64
CA PRO A 139 -18.17 5.07 -1.67
C PRO A 139 -18.16 4.48 -3.09
N LEU A 140 -18.35 5.32 -4.12
CA LEU A 140 -18.26 4.93 -5.53
C LEU A 140 -16.84 4.55 -5.99
N LEU A 141 -15.82 4.81 -5.18
CA LEU A 141 -14.43 4.43 -5.45
C LEU A 141 -13.98 3.17 -4.70
N ASP A 142 -14.90 2.43 -4.10
CA ASP A 142 -14.57 1.10 -3.62
C ASP A 142 -14.12 0.22 -4.78
N ALA A 143 -13.05 -0.54 -4.55
CA ALA A 143 -12.59 -1.51 -5.53
C ALA A 143 -13.76 -2.41 -5.93
N ALA A 144 -13.97 -2.59 -7.22
CA ALA A 144 -15.04 -3.44 -7.71
C ALA A 144 -14.92 -4.84 -7.06
N PRO A 145 -15.98 -5.42 -6.50
CA PRO A 145 -15.92 -6.70 -5.78
C PRO A 145 -15.73 -7.88 -6.75
N LEU A 146 -14.57 -7.92 -7.40
CA LEU A 146 -14.19 -9.00 -8.30
C LEU A 146 -13.72 -10.21 -7.52
N THR A 147 -14.13 -11.40 -7.97
CA THR A 147 -13.60 -12.66 -7.48
C THR A 147 -12.12 -12.80 -7.83
N GLU A 148 -11.40 -13.67 -7.13
CA GLU A 148 -9.98 -13.93 -7.39
C GLU A 148 -9.74 -14.31 -8.87
N ARG A 149 -10.62 -15.13 -9.45
CA ARG A 149 -10.53 -15.53 -10.85
C ARG A 149 -10.76 -14.38 -11.84
N GLU A 150 -11.67 -13.49 -11.54
CA GLU A 150 -11.91 -12.28 -12.33
C GLU A 150 -10.73 -11.30 -12.24
N ARG A 151 -10.09 -11.18 -11.09
CA ARG A 151 -8.87 -10.38 -10.93
C ARG A 151 -7.71 -10.92 -11.77
N GLN A 152 -7.50 -12.25 -11.76
CA GLN A 152 -6.49 -12.90 -12.61
C GLN A 152 -6.75 -12.66 -14.10
N VAL A 153 -8.01 -12.83 -14.55
CA VAL A 153 -8.39 -12.55 -15.93
C VAL A 153 -8.19 -11.08 -16.28
N LEU A 154 -8.63 -10.17 -15.41
CA LEU A 154 -8.46 -8.72 -15.60
C LEU A 154 -6.98 -8.35 -15.70
N GLY A 155 -6.14 -8.84 -14.79
CA GLY A 155 -4.71 -8.56 -14.75
C GLY A 155 -4.01 -8.95 -16.06
N LEU A 156 -4.23 -10.16 -16.53
CA LEU A 156 -3.63 -10.66 -17.77
C LEU A 156 -4.19 -9.95 -19.01
N TYR A 157 -5.50 -9.76 -19.08
CA TYR A 157 -6.14 -9.11 -20.23
C TYR A 157 -5.74 -7.63 -20.34
N ALA A 158 -5.74 -6.93 -19.22
CA ALA A 158 -5.38 -5.52 -19.15
C ALA A 158 -3.88 -5.26 -19.42
N SER A 159 -3.00 -6.22 -19.09
CA SER A 159 -1.56 -6.13 -19.40
C SER A 159 -1.23 -6.26 -20.89
N GLY A 160 -2.24 -6.48 -21.74
CA GLY A 160 -2.08 -6.50 -23.22
C GLY A 160 -2.46 -7.82 -23.89
N LEU A 161 -2.55 -8.93 -23.14
CA LEU A 161 -2.86 -10.26 -23.69
C LEU A 161 -4.25 -10.30 -24.36
N GLY A 162 -4.38 -11.09 -25.41
CA GLY A 162 -5.67 -11.44 -26.02
C GLY A 162 -6.43 -12.47 -25.19
N ALA A 163 -7.75 -12.59 -25.39
CA ALA A 163 -8.56 -13.58 -24.68
C ALA A 163 -8.04 -15.02 -24.83
N ARG A 164 -7.52 -15.36 -26.00
CA ARG A 164 -6.92 -16.67 -26.30
C ARG A 164 -5.66 -16.92 -25.47
N ASP A 165 -4.79 -15.91 -25.32
CA ASP A 165 -3.53 -16.03 -24.56
C ASP A 165 -3.82 -16.11 -23.06
N VAL A 166 -4.79 -15.33 -22.57
CA VAL A 166 -5.30 -15.43 -21.19
C VAL A 166 -5.85 -16.83 -20.92
N ALA A 167 -6.64 -17.37 -21.85
CA ALA A 167 -7.20 -18.71 -21.75
C ALA A 167 -6.10 -19.78 -21.63
N ALA A 168 -5.06 -19.68 -22.45
CA ALA A 168 -3.91 -20.58 -22.41
C ALA A 168 -3.16 -20.49 -21.07
N GLN A 169 -2.89 -19.29 -20.56
CA GLN A 169 -2.19 -19.09 -19.27
C GLN A 169 -3.00 -19.58 -18.07
N LEU A 170 -4.30 -19.42 -18.11
CA LEU A 170 -5.17 -19.79 -17.00
C LEU A 170 -5.76 -21.21 -17.12
N PHE A 171 -5.40 -21.96 -18.15
CA PHE A 171 -5.89 -23.31 -18.43
C PHE A 171 -7.42 -23.40 -18.50
N ILE A 172 -8.07 -22.45 -19.17
CA ILE A 172 -9.52 -22.39 -19.40
C ILE A 172 -9.84 -22.13 -20.87
N SER A 173 -11.11 -22.20 -21.23
CA SER A 173 -11.52 -21.90 -22.62
C SER A 173 -11.57 -20.37 -22.86
N GLU A 174 -11.39 -19.96 -24.12
CA GLU A 174 -11.56 -18.56 -24.51
C GLU A 174 -12.97 -18.05 -24.23
N ASN A 175 -13.99 -18.89 -24.37
CA ASN A 175 -15.37 -18.54 -23.99
C ASN A 175 -15.48 -18.24 -22.49
N THR A 176 -14.80 -19.01 -21.64
CA THR A 176 -14.76 -18.77 -20.19
C THR A 176 -14.10 -17.42 -19.87
N VAL A 177 -13.02 -17.06 -20.58
CA VAL A 177 -12.37 -15.74 -20.42
C VAL A 177 -13.35 -14.63 -20.81
N ASN A 178 -14.03 -14.75 -21.93
CA ASN A 178 -15.03 -13.77 -22.40
C ASN A 178 -16.20 -13.63 -21.42
N ASP A 179 -16.64 -14.72 -20.79
CA ASP A 179 -17.66 -14.69 -19.74
C ASP A 179 -17.19 -13.97 -18.50
N HIS A 180 -15.94 -14.17 -18.07
CA HIS A 180 -15.35 -13.39 -16.98
C HIS A 180 -15.26 -11.90 -17.33
N LEU A 181 -14.78 -11.54 -18.52
CA LEU A 181 -14.69 -10.15 -18.97
C LEU A 181 -16.07 -9.47 -19.01
N ARG A 182 -17.12 -10.20 -19.41
CA ARG A 182 -18.50 -9.70 -19.37
C ARG A 182 -18.95 -9.44 -17.95
N ARG A 183 -18.69 -10.35 -17.00
CA ARG A 183 -19.02 -10.17 -15.58
C ARG A 183 -18.24 -9.02 -14.96
N ILE A 184 -16.95 -8.91 -15.22
CA ILE A 184 -16.11 -7.79 -14.77
C ILE A 184 -16.72 -6.45 -15.22
N ARG A 185 -17.10 -6.32 -16.51
CA ARG A 185 -17.74 -5.10 -17.00
C ARG A 185 -19.09 -4.82 -16.30
N ALA A 186 -19.87 -5.87 -16.08
CA ALA A 186 -21.15 -5.73 -15.35
C ALA A 186 -20.93 -5.25 -13.90
N VAL A 187 -19.94 -5.78 -13.21
CA VAL A 187 -19.58 -5.34 -11.85
C VAL A 187 -19.15 -3.87 -11.86
N TYR A 188 -18.29 -3.46 -12.78
CA TYR A 188 -17.88 -2.06 -12.91
C TYR A 188 -19.06 -1.13 -13.26
N GLN A 189 -19.99 -1.60 -14.07
CA GLN A 189 -21.21 -0.86 -14.36
C GLN A 189 -22.08 -0.68 -13.11
N LEU A 190 -22.26 -1.73 -12.30
CA LEU A 190 -23.04 -1.69 -11.06
C LEU A 190 -22.47 -0.73 -10.02
N VAL A 191 -21.15 -0.62 -9.94
CA VAL A 191 -20.48 0.33 -9.02
C VAL A 191 -20.34 1.74 -9.63
N GLY A 192 -21.07 2.06 -10.71
CA GLY A 192 -21.07 3.40 -11.33
C GLY A 192 -19.78 3.79 -12.06
N ARG A 193 -18.89 2.82 -12.33
CA ARG A 193 -17.56 3.02 -12.96
C ARG A 193 -17.42 2.21 -14.25
N PRO A 194 -18.22 2.46 -15.29
CA PRO A 194 -18.25 1.63 -16.49
C PRO A 194 -16.87 1.49 -17.14
N ALA A 195 -16.63 0.31 -17.74
CA ALA A 195 -15.40 -0.03 -18.44
C ALA A 195 -15.73 -0.92 -19.65
N ALA A 196 -16.12 -0.28 -20.76
CA ALA A 196 -16.53 -0.97 -22.00
C ALA A 196 -15.32 -1.47 -22.80
N THR A 197 -14.26 -0.66 -22.87
CA THR A 197 -13.06 -0.92 -23.64
C THR A 197 -11.96 -1.61 -22.80
N LYS A 198 -10.96 -2.18 -23.48
CA LYS A 198 -9.79 -2.77 -22.83
C LYS A 198 -8.97 -1.72 -22.07
N VAL A 199 -8.88 -0.51 -22.62
CA VAL A 199 -8.19 0.62 -21.96
C VAL A 199 -8.90 1.04 -20.68
N GLU A 200 -10.23 1.15 -20.70
CA GLU A 200 -11.01 1.46 -19.50
C GLU A 200 -10.89 0.34 -18.45
N LEU A 201 -10.94 -0.93 -18.86
CA LEU A 201 -10.69 -2.05 -17.95
C LEU A 201 -9.31 -1.97 -17.31
N TYR A 202 -8.28 -1.60 -18.10
CA TYR A 202 -6.93 -1.37 -17.58
C TYR A 202 -6.93 -0.24 -16.55
N GLN A 203 -7.53 0.91 -16.87
CA GLN A 203 -7.63 2.05 -15.96
C GLN A 203 -8.32 1.67 -14.65
N ARG A 204 -9.47 1.01 -14.72
CA ARG A 204 -10.21 0.53 -13.54
C ARG A 204 -9.41 -0.49 -12.74
N GLY A 205 -8.74 -1.43 -13.42
CA GLY A 205 -7.90 -2.41 -12.75
C GLY A 205 -6.70 -1.79 -12.03
N VAL A 206 -6.09 -0.75 -12.60
CA VAL A 206 -5.03 0.04 -11.95
C VAL A 206 -5.60 0.83 -10.76
N GLU A 207 -6.75 1.48 -10.93
CA GLU A 207 -7.45 2.21 -9.88
C GLU A 207 -7.78 1.33 -8.66
N ASP A 208 -8.15 0.10 -8.89
CA ASP A 208 -8.52 -0.87 -7.85
C ASP A 208 -7.34 -1.68 -7.32
N GLY A 209 -6.13 -1.47 -7.87
CA GLY A 209 -4.94 -2.22 -7.48
C GLY A 209 -4.89 -3.66 -8.00
N TYR A 210 -5.75 -4.02 -8.95
CA TYR A 210 -5.76 -5.36 -9.58
C TYR A 210 -4.78 -5.50 -10.76
N VAL A 211 -4.29 -4.37 -11.26
CA VAL A 211 -3.34 -4.31 -12.39
C VAL A 211 -2.18 -3.41 -12.01
N PRO A 212 -0.92 -3.85 -12.16
CA PRO A 212 0.23 -3.01 -11.87
C PRO A 212 0.28 -1.79 -12.81
N ARG A 213 0.77 -0.67 -12.31
CA ARG A 213 0.98 0.53 -13.13
C ARG A 213 2.13 0.34 -14.09
N PRO A 214 2.07 0.95 -15.30
CA PRO A 214 3.21 0.95 -16.18
C PRO A 214 4.38 1.68 -15.51
N ARG A 215 5.57 1.08 -15.57
CA ARG A 215 6.80 1.76 -15.14
C ARG A 215 6.98 3.01 -16.00
N ARG A 216 7.07 4.16 -15.36
CA ARG A 216 7.59 5.35 -16.07
C ARG A 216 9.07 5.08 -16.34
N GLY A 217 9.38 4.87 -17.61
CA GLY A 217 10.76 4.82 -18.09
C GLY A 217 11.45 6.17 -17.93
#